data_59f2f764277a54882783fe6dc8b66157
#
_entry.id   59f2f764277a54882783fe6dc8b66157
#
_cell.length_a   1.000
_cell.length_b   1.000
_cell.length_c   1.000
_cell.angle_alpha   90.00
_cell.angle_beta   90.00
_cell.angle_gamma   90.00
#
_symmetry.space_group_name_H-M   'P 1'
#
loop_
_entity.id
_entity.type
_entity.pdbx_description
1 polymer ?
#
loop_
_entity_poly.entity_id
_entity_poly.type
_entity_poly.pdbx_seq_one_letter_code
_entity_poly.pdbx_strand_id
1 'polypeptide(L)'
;MGPEAKLYKKLVKHTPNISWTRLENNSLLGTPDVLGCNNSGHFFTVELKVTKGIKINFSPHQIAFHVKHPHNTFILAEALGPR
;
A
#
# COMPACT_ATOMS: atom_id res chain seq x y z
N MET A 1 -5.28 -4.57 16.61
CA MET A 1 -4.62 -4.39 15.30
C MET A 1 -5.66 -3.93 14.28
N GLY A 2 -5.38 -2.86 13.58
CA GLY A 2 -6.31 -2.30 12.61
C GLY A 2 -6.38 -3.11 11.31
N PRO A 3 -7.40 -2.82 10.47
CA PRO A 3 -7.58 -3.55 9.22
C PRO A 3 -6.40 -3.44 8.26
N GLU A 4 -5.76 -2.28 8.19
CA GLU A 4 -4.61 -2.11 7.29
C GLU A 4 -3.40 -2.91 7.77
N ALA A 5 -3.22 -3.03 9.08
CA ALA A 5 -2.15 -3.86 9.62
C ALA A 5 -2.38 -5.34 9.32
N LYS A 6 -3.65 -5.76 9.35
CA LYS A 6 -4.00 -7.13 8.96
C LYS A 6 -3.75 -7.37 7.48
N LEU A 7 -4.07 -6.39 6.64
CA LEU A 7 -3.82 -6.48 5.20
C LEU A 7 -2.32 -6.58 4.93
N TYR A 8 -1.52 -5.80 5.64
CA TYR A 8 -0.07 -5.87 5.51
C TYR A 8 0.46 -7.28 5.83
N LYS A 9 -0.05 -7.90 6.91
CA LYS A 9 0.36 -9.26 7.26
C LYS A 9 0.00 -10.27 6.19
N LYS A 10 -1.18 -10.13 5.57
CA LYS A 10 -1.56 -10.99 4.44
C LYS A 10 -0.62 -10.79 3.27
N LEU A 11 -0.29 -9.55 2.96
CA LEU A 11 0.62 -9.24 1.86
C LEU A 11 1.98 -9.92 2.06
N VAL A 12 2.55 -9.76 3.23
CA VAL A 12 3.86 -10.36 3.54
C VAL A 12 3.79 -11.89 3.43
N LYS A 13 2.74 -12.48 3.98
CA LYS A 13 2.56 -13.93 4.00
C LYS A 13 2.49 -14.52 2.60
N HIS A 14 1.81 -13.84 1.68
CA HIS A 14 1.58 -14.35 0.34
C HIS A 14 2.64 -13.95 -0.68
N THR A 15 3.65 -13.20 -0.26
CA THR A 15 4.73 -12.77 -1.16
C THR A 15 6.09 -13.04 -0.53
N PRO A 16 6.44 -14.33 -0.30
CA PRO A 16 7.67 -14.66 0.42
C PRO A 16 8.96 -14.25 -0.30
N ASN A 17 8.89 -13.98 -1.60
CA ASN A 17 10.07 -13.59 -2.37
C ASN A 17 10.26 -12.08 -2.46
N ILE A 18 9.43 -11.31 -1.77
CA ILE A 18 9.54 -9.86 -1.77
C ILE A 18 9.97 -9.39 -0.38
N SER A 19 10.96 -8.52 -0.34
CA SER A 19 11.40 -7.88 0.89
C SER A 19 10.56 -6.64 1.12
N TRP A 20 9.87 -6.55 2.26
CA TRP A 20 8.97 -5.45 2.58
C TRP A 20 9.55 -4.58 3.69
N THR A 21 9.42 -3.26 3.53
CA THR A 21 9.80 -2.27 4.54
C THR A 21 8.62 -1.34 4.75
N ARG A 22 8.18 -1.18 5.99
CA ARG A 22 7.14 -0.23 6.31
C ARG A 22 7.71 1.18 6.32
N LEU A 23 7.00 2.10 5.66
CA LEU A 23 7.42 3.50 5.59
C LEU A 23 6.63 4.27 6.64
N GLU A 24 7.15 4.30 7.86
CA GLU A 24 6.50 4.97 8.97
C GLU A 24 7.01 6.41 9.06
N ASN A 25 6.31 7.32 8.42
CA ASN A 25 6.70 8.72 8.44
C ASN A 25 5.49 9.61 8.53
N ASN A 26 5.26 10.16 9.71
CA ASN A 26 4.11 11.01 9.99
C ASN A 26 4.24 12.42 9.41
N SER A 27 5.41 12.79 8.94
CA SER A 27 5.64 14.14 8.42
C SER A 27 5.59 14.23 6.90
N LEU A 28 5.50 13.11 6.19
CA LEU A 28 5.44 13.11 4.72
C LEU A 28 4.04 12.67 4.27
N LEU A 29 3.21 13.64 3.98
CA LEU A 29 1.85 13.40 3.54
C LEU A 29 1.84 12.72 2.17
N GLY A 30 0.98 11.71 2.01
CA GLY A 30 0.84 11.00 0.76
C GLY A 30 1.88 9.93 0.48
N THR A 31 2.87 9.77 1.35
CA THR A 31 3.86 8.69 1.21
C THR A 31 3.17 7.33 1.32
N PRO A 32 3.47 6.39 0.40
CA PRO A 32 2.89 5.05 0.49
C PRO A 32 3.26 4.31 1.76
N ASP A 33 2.46 3.31 2.11
CA ASP A 33 2.62 2.59 3.37
C ASP A 33 3.85 1.70 3.41
N VAL A 34 4.18 1.07 2.29
CA VAL A 34 5.25 0.06 2.29
C VAL A 34 6.09 0.15 1.02
N LEU A 35 7.34 -0.21 1.18
CA LEU A 35 8.32 -0.34 0.09
C LEU A 35 8.62 -1.82 -0.09
N GLY A 36 8.49 -2.31 -1.33
CA GLY A 36 8.84 -3.67 -1.67
C GLY A 36 10.08 -3.72 -2.54
N CYS A 37 10.81 -4.82 -2.44
CA CYS A 37 11.95 -5.09 -3.31
C CYS A 37 11.88 -6.55 -3.74
N ASN A 38 11.86 -6.80 -5.05
CA ASN A 38 11.78 -8.16 -5.56
C ASN A 38 13.18 -8.80 -5.67
N ASN A 39 13.23 -10.06 -6.10
CA ASN A 39 14.49 -10.79 -6.21
C ASN A 39 15.44 -10.21 -7.25
N SER A 40 14.92 -9.44 -8.19
CA SER A 40 15.75 -8.78 -9.20
C SER A 40 16.28 -7.42 -8.75
N GLY A 41 15.99 -7.02 -7.51
CA GLY A 41 16.45 -5.76 -6.95
C GLY A 41 15.62 -4.56 -7.36
N HIS A 42 14.43 -4.77 -7.93
CA HIS A 42 13.56 -3.66 -8.31
C HIS A 42 12.71 -3.24 -7.12
N PHE A 43 12.65 -1.94 -6.89
CA PHE A 43 11.86 -1.35 -5.83
C PHE A 43 10.50 -0.86 -6.35
N PHE A 44 9.50 -0.97 -5.51
CA PHE A 44 8.17 -0.43 -5.79
C PHE A 44 7.49 -0.11 -4.47
N THR A 45 6.46 0.70 -4.53
CA THR A 45 5.71 1.09 -3.34
C THR A 45 4.28 0.60 -3.44
N VAL A 46 3.67 0.36 -2.27
CA VAL A 46 2.28 -0.06 -2.20
C VAL A 46 1.56 0.76 -1.14
N GLU A 47 0.43 1.34 -1.54
CA GLU A 47 -0.50 1.99 -0.64
C GLU A 47 -1.54 0.96 -0.23
N LEU A 48 -1.75 0.76 1.07
CA LEU A 48 -2.71 -0.21 1.59
C LEU A 48 -4.04 0.51 1.88
N LYS A 49 -5.13 -0.03 1.36
CA LYS A 49 -6.46 0.52 1.58
C LYS A 49 -7.42 -0.59 1.98
N VAL A 50 -8.23 -0.32 2.99
CA VAL A 50 -9.31 -1.22 3.40
C VAL A 50 -10.60 -0.42 3.36
N THR A 51 -11.62 -0.97 2.72
CA THR A 51 -12.90 -0.30 2.59
C THR A 51 -14.03 -1.26 2.92
N LYS A 52 -15.14 -0.71 3.40
CA LYS A 52 -16.34 -1.50 3.66
C LYS A 52 -17.25 -1.61 2.44
N GLY A 53 -17.06 -0.73 1.45
CA GLY A 53 -17.86 -0.72 0.24
C GLY A 53 -16.99 -0.90 -0.99
N ILE A 54 -17.50 -0.43 -2.12
CA ILE A 54 -16.78 -0.52 -3.40
C ILE A 54 -16.00 0.74 -3.71
N LYS A 55 -16.15 1.78 -2.89
CA LYS A 55 -15.55 3.07 -3.14
C LYS A 55 -14.28 3.23 -2.30
N ILE A 56 -13.17 3.53 -2.97
CA ILE A 56 -11.89 3.75 -2.32
C ILE A 56 -11.62 5.24 -2.26
N ASN A 57 -11.31 5.75 -1.08
CA ASN A 57 -11.05 7.17 -0.86
C ASN A 57 -9.56 7.42 -0.74
N PHE A 58 -9.08 8.43 -1.46
CA PHE A 58 -7.70 8.87 -1.39
C PHE A 58 -7.63 10.32 -0.96
N SER A 59 -6.64 10.65 -0.14
CA SER A 59 -6.37 12.05 0.16
C SER A 59 -5.75 12.73 -1.07
N PRO A 60 -5.85 14.07 -1.20
CA PRO A 60 -5.18 14.77 -2.29
C PRO A 60 -3.68 14.51 -2.34
N HIS A 61 -3.05 14.34 -1.19
CA HIS A 61 -1.61 14.05 -1.12
C HIS A 61 -1.28 12.68 -1.69
N GLN A 62 -2.13 11.67 -1.47
CA GLN A 62 -1.94 10.35 -2.04
C GLN A 62 -2.09 10.38 -3.56
N ILE A 63 -3.08 11.12 -4.05
CA ILE A 63 -3.29 11.28 -5.49
C ILE A 63 -2.07 11.97 -6.11
N ALA A 64 -1.60 13.05 -5.49
CA ALA A 64 -0.45 13.80 -5.98
C ALA A 64 0.81 12.91 -6.05
N PHE A 65 1.01 12.05 -5.05
CA PHE A 65 2.15 11.13 -5.06
C PHE A 65 2.10 10.21 -6.27
N HIS A 66 0.95 9.61 -6.54
CA HIS A 66 0.82 8.67 -7.66
C HIS A 66 0.93 9.37 -9.02
N VAL A 67 0.45 10.59 -9.13
CA VAL A 67 0.60 11.38 -10.35
C VAL A 67 2.08 11.70 -10.60
N LYS A 68 2.79 12.08 -9.54
CA LYS A 68 4.21 12.43 -9.62
C LYS A 68 5.09 11.19 -9.88
N HIS A 69 4.65 10.03 -9.40
CA HIS A 69 5.41 8.77 -9.53
C HIS A 69 4.56 7.71 -10.21
N PRO A 70 4.38 7.81 -11.55
CA PRO A 70 3.45 6.92 -12.26
C PRO A 70 3.96 5.50 -12.45
N HIS A 71 5.23 5.24 -12.15
CA HIS A 71 5.82 3.91 -12.32
C HIS A 71 6.19 3.32 -10.98
N ASN A 72 6.02 1.99 -10.86
CA ASN A 72 6.42 1.23 -9.67
C ASN A 72 5.70 1.69 -8.40
N THR A 73 4.47 2.19 -8.56
CA THR A 73 3.61 2.54 -7.43
C THR A 73 2.29 1.81 -7.61
N PHE A 74 1.86 1.13 -6.54
CA PHE A 74 0.67 0.27 -6.60
C PHE A 74 -0.25 0.57 -5.43
N ILE A 75 -1.50 0.21 -5.60
CA ILE A 75 -2.51 0.29 -4.56
C ILE A 75 -3.06 -1.11 -4.34
N LEU A 76 -3.00 -1.57 -3.11
CA LEU A 76 -3.63 -2.83 -2.71
C LEU A 76 -4.84 -2.51 -1.85
N ALA A 77 -6.01 -2.86 -2.34
CA ALA A 77 -7.25 -2.57 -1.66
C ALA A 77 -7.97 -3.85 -1.27
N GLU A 78 -8.48 -3.90 -0.06
CA GLU A 78 -9.30 -5.00 0.43
C GLU A 78 -10.68 -4.48 0.76
N ALA A 79 -11.71 -5.10 0.18
CA ALA A 79 -13.10 -4.77 0.49
C ALA A 79 -13.60 -5.76 1.54
N LEU A 80 -14.07 -5.24 2.68
CA LEU A 80 -14.51 -6.07 3.81
C LEU A 80 -15.98 -6.49 3.74
N GLY A 81 -16.72 -5.98 2.80
CA GLY A 81 -18.13 -6.31 2.67
C GLY A 81 -18.94 -5.07 2.44
N PRO A 82 -20.28 -5.14 2.39
CA PRO A 82 -21.12 -6.31 2.61
C PRO A 82 -21.05 -7.31 1.47
N ARG A 83 -21.47 -8.50 1.77
CA ARG A 83 -21.58 -9.58 0.79
C ARG A 83 -22.97 -9.62 0.21
#